data_9cf0882a2466a97ee09bdb7261528152
#
_entry.id   9cf0882a2466a97ee09bdb7261528152
#
_cell.length_a   1.000
_cell.length_b   1.000
_cell.length_c   1.000
_cell.angle_alpha   90.00
_cell.angle_beta   90.00
_cell.angle_gamma   90.00
#
_symmetry.space_group_name_H-M   'P 1'
#
loop_
_entity.id
_entity.type
_entity.pdbx_description
1 polymer ?
#
loop_
_entity_poly.entity_id
_entity_poly.type
_entity_poly.pdbx_seq_one_letter_code
_entity_poly.pdbx_strand_id
1 'polypeptide(L)'
;GAIVDAIKDSVTVLDINYWKDKGKKIIDGRLASYLGVDCFYMPRTSYSGDVPVISFPSIHVCSNLKCGRLFDARDNFDLERYLRFGVTCPDCHKPSYPSRFITICENGHMDDFPWSWWVHRGTTNCKGKLKMYSTGNTSTLADMWVKCELCGAKRSMSGATQEDNFSELRCTGRHPFRPRSRNERCGKKVIPSQRGASNVYFSVSRSAISIPPWVNPLYNLVDEHLHDIELLKDAMRDDGVTFAYNKYFAENFTRAEFDEALTRRLSNITEFKEIKQMEYDAITHHNDPAYASNKKHFKAEEDSLPAYLKHYFSRVIRITRLREVKVLLGFTRVDAPDPDADVQANVVYLNKGNSEKWLPAAEVNGEGVFI
;
A
#
# COMPACT_ATOMS: atom_id res chain seq x y z
N GLY A 1 1.93 4.62 3.71
CA GLY A 1 2.03 5.76 2.81
C GLY A 1 0.70 6.33 2.34
N ALA A 2 -0.40 5.56 2.40
CA ALA A 2 -1.76 6.08 2.12
C ALA A 2 -2.21 7.02 3.24
N ILE A 3 -2.94 8.08 2.88
CA ILE A 3 -3.60 8.96 3.84
C ILE A 3 -5.04 8.46 4.03
N VAL A 4 -5.47 8.38 5.27
CA VAL A 4 -6.82 7.93 5.67
C VAL A 4 -7.42 8.94 6.64
N ASP A 5 -8.68 9.27 6.45
CA ASP A 5 -9.43 10.09 7.42
C ASP A 5 -9.89 9.20 8.58
N ALA A 6 -9.42 9.50 9.76
CA ALA A 6 -9.86 8.91 11.02
C ALA A 6 -10.94 9.80 11.68
N ILE A 7 -11.64 9.27 12.67
CA ILE A 7 -12.77 9.96 13.32
C ILE A 7 -12.40 11.35 13.87
N LYS A 8 -11.16 11.52 14.35
CA LYS A 8 -10.71 12.77 15.01
C LYS A 8 -9.53 13.45 14.31
N ASP A 9 -8.98 12.82 13.26
CA ASP A 9 -7.74 13.27 12.64
C ASP A 9 -7.62 12.71 11.21
N SER A 10 -6.57 13.09 10.52
CA SER A 10 -6.08 12.44 9.30
C SER A 10 -4.76 11.75 9.60
N VAL A 11 -4.61 10.54 9.12
CA VAL A 11 -3.44 9.72 9.43
C VAL A 11 -2.82 9.16 8.16
N THR A 12 -1.52 8.91 8.20
CA THR A 12 -0.86 8.11 7.16
C THR A 12 -0.48 6.74 7.71
N VAL A 13 -0.73 5.70 6.92
CA VAL A 13 -0.35 4.32 7.25
C VAL A 13 1.16 4.21 7.21
N LEU A 14 1.75 3.70 8.30
CA LEU A 14 3.19 3.49 8.40
C LEU A 14 3.70 2.40 7.46
N ASP A 15 4.97 2.47 7.14
CA ASP A 15 5.69 1.43 6.40
C ASP A 15 5.64 0.09 7.14
N ILE A 16 5.66 -1.02 6.39
CA ILE A 16 5.55 -2.39 6.94
C ILE A 16 6.63 -2.70 7.99
N ASN A 17 7.77 -2.02 7.96
CA ASN A 17 8.83 -2.14 8.96
C ASN A 17 8.41 -1.70 10.37
N TYR A 18 7.29 -1.02 10.50
CA TYR A 18 6.72 -0.58 11.78
C TYR A 18 5.58 -1.47 12.27
N TRP A 19 5.16 -2.48 11.48
CA TRP A 19 4.07 -3.37 11.84
C TRP A 19 4.57 -4.44 12.81
N LYS A 20 4.08 -4.39 14.05
CA LYS A 20 4.43 -5.38 15.10
C LYS A 20 3.64 -6.67 14.93
N ASP A 21 2.34 -6.58 14.66
CA ASP A 21 1.49 -7.70 14.30
C ASP A 21 1.27 -7.67 12.78
N LYS A 22 1.64 -8.76 12.12
CA LYS A 22 1.51 -8.90 10.66
C LYS A 22 0.13 -9.43 10.26
N GLY A 23 -0.62 -10.00 11.22
CA GLY A 23 -1.93 -10.59 11.00
C GLY A 23 -1.89 -12.02 10.47
N LYS A 24 -2.81 -12.37 9.57
CA LYS A 24 -2.93 -13.72 9.00
C LYS A 24 -1.89 -13.94 7.92
N LYS A 25 -1.09 -15.00 8.03
CA LYS A 25 -0.19 -15.45 6.95
C LYS A 25 -0.99 -15.92 5.74
N ILE A 26 -0.61 -15.45 4.56
CA ILE A 26 -1.16 -15.86 3.26
C ILE A 26 -0.03 -16.49 2.46
N ILE A 27 -0.33 -17.60 1.82
CA ILE A 27 0.62 -18.36 1.01
C ILE A 27 0.15 -18.36 -0.44
N ASP A 28 1.03 -17.95 -1.35
CA ASP A 28 1.01 -18.22 -2.78
C ASP A 28 2.45 -18.29 -3.27
N GLY A 29 2.95 -19.52 -3.45
CA GLY A 29 4.35 -19.77 -3.75
C GLY A 29 4.82 -19.21 -5.08
N ARG A 30 3.93 -19.07 -6.08
CA ARG A 30 4.26 -18.48 -7.39
C ARG A 30 4.50 -16.99 -7.28
N LEU A 31 3.57 -16.26 -6.63
CA LEU A 31 3.75 -14.84 -6.37
C LEU A 31 4.96 -14.58 -5.47
N ALA A 32 5.16 -15.40 -4.45
CA ALA A 32 6.29 -15.27 -3.55
C ALA A 32 7.62 -15.44 -4.28
N SER A 33 7.74 -16.46 -5.15
CA SER A 33 8.90 -16.69 -6.01
C SER A 33 9.16 -15.49 -6.95
N TYR A 34 8.13 -15.06 -7.67
CA TYR A 34 8.24 -13.92 -8.59
C TYR A 34 8.67 -12.62 -7.87
N LEU A 35 8.12 -12.37 -6.68
CA LEU A 35 8.38 -11.14 -5.92
C LEU A 35 9.64 -11.22 -5.03
N GLY A 36 10.30 -12.38 -4.96
CA GLY A 36 11.48 -12.59 -4.13
C GLY A 36 11.23 -12.43 -2.63
N VAL A 37 10.04 -12.87 -2.17
CA VAL A 37 9.64 -12.85 -0.76
C VAL A 37 9.28 -14.24 -0.26
N ASP A 38 9.28 -14.43 1.07
CA ASP A 38 9.00 -15.72 1.68
C ASP A 38 7.49 -15.97 1.80
N CYS A 39 6.73 -14.92 2.13
CA CYS A 39 5.29 -15.02 2.35
C CYS A 39 4.58 -13.66 2.30
N PHE A 40 3.28 -13.69 2.49
CA PHE A 40 2.42 -12.51 2.60
C PHE A 40 1.67 -12.49 3.93
N TYR A 41 1.24 -11.29 4.34
CA TYR A 41 0.40 -11.16 5.51
C TYR A 41 -0.79 -10.25 5.22
N MET A 42 -1.96 -10.65 5.73
CA MET A 42 -3.18 -9.85 5.72
C MET A 42 -3.42 -9.30 7.12
N PRO A 43 -3.48 -7.98 7.30
CA PRO A 43 -3.83 -7.38 8.59
C PRO A 43 -5.16 -7.95 9.10
N ARG A 44 -5.27 -8.14 10.41
CA ARG A 44 -6.54 -8.55 11.00
C ARG A 44 -7.53 -7.40 10.97
N THR A 45 -8.80 -7.72 10.82
CA THR A 45 -9.90 -6.76 10.88
C THR A 45 -10.46 -6.67 12.31
N SER A 46 -9.59 -6.61 13.31
CA SER A 46 -9.99 -6.52 14.71
C SER A 46 -10.05 -5.08 15.19
N TYR A 47 -10.80 -4.81 16.28
CA TYR A 47 -10.86 -3.49 16.90
C TYR A 47 -9.55 -3.03 17.54
N SER A 48 -8.53 -3.87 17.58
CA SER A 48 -7.27 -3.64 18.28
C SER A 48 -6.18 -2.94 17.48
N GLY A 49 -6.44 -2.46 16.27
CA GLY A 49 -5.54 -1.53 15.57
C GLY A 49 -4.24 -2.14 15.08
N ASP A 50 -4.31 -3.17 14.29
CA ASP A 50 -3.15 -3.94 13.82
C ASP A 50 -2.27 -3.20 12.81
N VAL A 51 -2.82 -2.20 12.12
CA VAL A 51 -2.07 -1.38 11.15
C VAL A 51 -1.64 -0.07 11.81
N PRO A 52 -0.34 0.13 12.07
CA PRO A 52 0.13 1.35 12.71
C PRO A 52 0.02 2.56 11.78
N VAL A 53 -0.37 3.68 12.36
CA VAL A 53 -0.57 4.94 11.67
C VAL A 53 0.10 6.08 12.42
N ILE A 54 0.33 7.21 11.74
CA ILE A 54 0.78 8.45 12.34
C ILE A 54 -0.06 9.61 11.81
N SER A 55 -0.34 10.60 12.66
CA SER A 55 -1.05 11.83 12.26
C SER A 55 -0.31 12.54 11.13
N PHE A 56 -1.03 12.82 10.04
CA PHE A 56 -0.55 13.57 8.89
C PHE A 56 -1.73 14.06 8.05
N PRO A 57 -1.74 15.32 7.58
CA PRO A 57 -0.72 16.37 7.77
C PRO A 57 -0.55 16.79 9.24
N SER A 58 0.65 17.25 9.60
CA SER A 58 0.91 17.72 10.96
C SER A 58 0.37 19.12 11.24
N ILE A 59 0.16 19.92 10.20
CA ILE A 59 -0.40 21.26 10.36
C ILE A 59 -1.93 21.19 10.43
N HIS A 60 -2.47 21.72 11.52
CA HIS A 60 -3.89 21.83 11.78
C HIS A 60 -4.37 23.29 11.69
N VAL A 61 -5.66 23.41 11.41
CA VAL A 61 -6.38 24.69 11.38
C VAL A 61 -7.43 24.70 12.48
N CYS A 62 -7.46 25.74 13.29
CA CYS A 62 -8.47 25.93 14.31
C CYS A 62 -9.87 26.07 13.69
N SER A 63 -10.86 25.31 14.18
CA SER A 63 -12.23 25.37 13.69
C SER A 63 -12.98 26.65 14.09
N ASN A 64 -12.48 27.37 15.08
CA ASN A 64 -13.05 28.66 15.47
C ASN A 64 -12.68 29.75 14.45
N LEU A 65 -13.65 30.18 13.67
CA LEU A 65 -13.46 31.18 12.62
C LEU A 65 -12.85 32.53 13.10
N LYS A 66 -13.09 32.89 14.37
CA LYS A 66 -12.47 34.09 14.97
C LYS A 66 -10.99 33.89 15.29
N CYS A 67 -10.59 32.66 15.55
CA CYS A 67 -9.21 32.29 15.84
C CYS A 67 -8.45 31.92 14.55
N GLY A 68 -8.89 30.88 13.82
CA GLY A 68 -8.31 30.43 12.55
C GLY A 68 -6.82 30.06 12.59
N ARG A 69 -6.25 29.82 13.77
CA ARG A 69 -4.83 29.53 13.98
C ARG A 69 -4.39 28.32 13.16
N LEU A 70 -3.28 28.45 12.41
CA LEU A 70 -2.50 27.34 11.87
C LEU A 70 -1.40 26.98 12.86
N PHE A 71 -1.24 25.69 13.18
CA PHE A 71 -0.23 25.23 14.13
C PHE A 71 0.16 23.78 13.83
N ASP A 72 1.35 23.39 14.28
CA ASP A 72 1.80 22.01 14.20
C ASP A 72 1.16 21.22 15.37
N ALA A 73 0.39 20.19 15.05
CA ALA A 73 -0.27 19.35 16.04
C ALA A 73 0.70 18.52 16.89
N ARG A 74 1.95 18.36 16.43
CA ARG A 74 3.02 17.69 17.19
C ARG A 74 3.58 18.55 18.31
N ASP A 75 3.45 19.87 18.19
CA ASP A 75 3.87 20.78 19.24
C ASP A 75 2.94 20.64 20.45
N ASN A 76 3.51 20.26 21.59
CA ASN A 76 2.75 20.07 22.84
C ASN A 76 1.67 18.97 22.77
N PHE A 77 1.95 17.86 22.06
CA PHE A 77 1.03 16.73 21.98
C PHE A 77 0.79 16.10 23.36
N ASP A 78 -0.49 16.00 23.74
CA ASP A 78 -0.96 15.36 24.97
C ASP A 78 -1.91 14.20 24.57
N LEU A 79 -1.50 12.98 24.90
CA LEU A 79 -2.25 11.78 24.50
C LEU A 79 -3.62 11.68 25.20
N GLU A 80 -3.72 12.00 26.48
CA GLU A 80 -5.01 11.92 27.20
C GLU A 80 -6.02 12.93 26.62
N ARG A 81 -5.55 14.12 26.35
CA ARG A 81 -6.35 15.18 25.73
C ARG A 81 -6.77 14.79 24.32
N TYR A 82 -5.83 14.23 23.53
CA TYR A 82 -6.11 13.75 22.18
C TYR A 82 -7.18 12.66 22.18
N LEU A 83 -7.09 11.68 23.05
CA LEU A 83 -8.07 10.59 23.15
C LEU A 83 -9.49 11.10 23.49
N ARG A 84 -9.59 12.15 24.29
CA ARG A 84 -10.88 12.74 24.69
C ARG A 84 -11.45 13.71 23.63
N PHE A 85 -10.64 14.61 23.12
CA PHE A 85 -11.09 15.78 22.38
C PHE A 85 -10.54 15.88 20.95
N GLY A 86 -9.62 14.97 20.55
CA GLY A 86 -8.83 15.12 19.34
C GLY A 86 -7.80 16.25 19.47
N VAL A 87 -7.31 16.74 18.33
CA VAL A 87 -6.37 17.87 18.30
C VAL A 87 -7.09 19.18 18.56
N THR A 88 -6.65 19.92 19.57
CA THR A 88 -7.25 21.21 19.96
C THR A 88 -6.29 22.37 19.73
N CYS A 89 -6.82 23.52 19.38
CA CYS A 89 -6.05 24.74 19.17
C CYS A 89 -5.29 25.18 20.45
N PRO A 90 -3.99 25.47 20.38
CA PRO A 90 -3.22 25.90 21.55
C PRO A 90 -3.62 27.29 22.07
N ASP A 91 -4.20 28.15 21.20
CA ASP A 91 -4.55 29.54 21.59
C ASP A 91 -5.97 29.64 22.18
N CYS A 92 -6.96 28.93 21.64
CA CYS A 92 -8.35 29.07 22.08
C CYS A 92 -9.02 27.77 22.57
N HIS A 93 -8.29 26.65 22.56
CA HIS A 93 -8.70 25.34 23.05
C HIS A 93 -9.94 24.72 22.35
N LYS A 94 -10.37 25.30 21.24
CA LYS A 94 -11.43 24.74 20.39
C LYS A 94 -10.87 23.60 19.52
N PRO A 95 -11.74 22.69 19.02
CA PRO A 95 -11.31 21.66 18.08
C PRO A 95 -10.58 22.24 16.87
N SER A 96 -9.73 21.45 16.27
CA SER A 96 -9.05 21.77 15.01
C SER A 96 -9.24 20.62 14.00
N TYR A 97 -8.92 20.89 12.77
CA TYR A 97 -8.92 19.90 11.71
C TYR A 97 -7.59 19.91 10.94
N PRO A 98 -7.13 18.77 10.45
CA PRO A 98 -5.89 18.70 9.68
C PRO A 98 -6.01 19.50 8.39
N SER A 99 -4.89 20.09 7.96
CA SER A 99 -4.80 20.82 6.70
C SER A 99 -5.31 19.99 5.52
N ARG A 100 -6.01 20.64 4.59
CA ARG A 100 -6.39 20.02 3.32
C ARG A 100 -5.23 19.93 2.34
N PHE A 101 -4.22 20.78 2.50
CA PHE A 101 -3.12 20.95 1.55
C PHE A 101 -1.87 20.27 2.06
N ILE A 102 -1.22 19.60 1.13
CA ILE A 102 0.06 18.92 1.30
C ILE A 102 0.92 19.20 0.07
N THR A 103 2.16 18.75 0.09
CA THR A 103 3.02 18.68 -1.09
C THR A 103 3.46 17.25 -1.34
N ILE A 104 3.54 16.87 -2.62
CA ILE A 104 4.02 15.57 -3.09
C ILE A 104 5.10 15.78 -4.16
N CYS A 105 5.77 14.73 -4.56
CA CYS A 105 6.64 14.73 -5.74
C CYS A 105 6.62 13.38 -6.45
N GLU A 106 7.12 13.32 -7.69
CA GLU A 106 7.19 12.13 -8.54
C GLU A 106 7.95 10.96 -7.88
N ASN A 107 8.95 11.23 -7.01
CA ASN A 107 9.69 10.20 -6.29
C ASN A 107 8.93 9.68 -5.04
N GLY A 108 7.65 9.97 -4.91
CA GLY A 108 6.80 9.45 -3.85
C GLY A 108 6.97 10.11 -2.48
N HIS A 109 7.74 11.19 -2.36
CA HIS A 109 7.83 11.97 -1.12
C HIS A 109 6.56 12.77 -0.88
N MET A 110 6.32 13.10 0.38
CA MET A 110 5.15 13.86 0.81
C MET A 110 5.53 14.72 2.03
N ASP A 111 5.03 15.95 2.07
CA ASP A 111 5.26 16.85 3.20
C ASP A 111 4.05 17.75 3.46
N ASP A 112 4.03 18.39 4.60
CA ASP A 112 3.07 19.43 4.90
C ASP A 112 3.15 20.56 3.87
N PHE A 113 2.04 21.24 3.63
CA PHE A 113 2.03 22.42 2.76
C PHE A 113 2.95 23.51 3.35
N PRO A 114 3.79 24.19 2.55
CA PRO A 114 4.77 25.13 3.02
C PRO A 114 4.14 26.50 3.39
N TRP A 115 3.31 26.54 4.42
CA TRP A 115 2.46 27.66 4.81
C TRP A 115 3.22 28.97 4.99
N SER A 116 4.38 28.93 5.67
CA SER A 116 5.18 30.13 5.89
C SER A 116 5.75 30.68 4.58
N TRP A 117 6.26 29.80 3.73
CA TRP A 117 6.74 30.16 2.39
C TRP A 117 5.62 30.74 1.52
N TRP A 118 4.45 30.11 1.55
CA TRP A 118 3.28 30.57 0.78
C TRP A 118 2.86 31.98 1.13
N VAL A 119 2.73 32.27 2.42
CA VAL A 119 2.26 33.57 2.91
C VAL A 119 3.25 34.69 2.62
N HIS A 120 4.54 34.40 2.76
CA HIS A 120 5.61 35.38 2.55
C HIS A 120 6.12 35.43 1.11
N ARG A 121 5.57 34.63 0.21
CA ARG A 121 5.95 34.55 -1.22
C ARG A 121 7.43 34.19 -1.43
N GLY A 122 7.99 33.38 -0.57
CA GLY A 122 9.38 32.95 -0.62
C GLY A 122 9.94 32.55 0.74
N THR A 123 11.24 32.31 0.77
CA THR A 123 11.96 31.97 2.00
C THR A 123 11.94 33.16 2.97
N THR A 124 11.69 32.90 4.24
CA THR A 124 11.57 33.93 5.27
C THR A 124 12.16 33.48 6.60
N ASN A 125 12.71 34.41 7.37
CA ASN A 125 13.08 34.21 8.76
C ASN A 125 11.97 34.60 9.76
N CYS A 126 10.81 35.00 9.24
CA CYS A 126 9.66 35.35 10.08
C CYS A 126 9.04 34.10 10.75
N LYS A 127 8.99 34.13 12.07
CA LYS A 127 8.39 33.07 12.90
C LYS A 127 7.00 33.44 13.44
N GLY A 128 6.32 34.37 12.78
CA GLY A 128 4.99 34.83 13.17
C GLY A 128 3.96 33.72 13.09
N LYS A 129 3.01 33.77 13.99
CA LYS A 129 1.84 32.90 13.96
C LYS A 129 1.04 33.12 12.68
N LEU A 130 0.59 32.03 12.06
CA LEU A 130 -0.24 32.10 10.87
C LEU A 130 -1.72 31.86 11.23
N LYS A 131 -2.59 32.59 10.55
CA LYS A 131 -4.02 32.54 10.75
C LYS A 131 -4.74 32.43 9.42
N MET A 132 -5.64 31.48 9.31
CA MET A 132 -6.54 31.32 8.15
C MET A 132 -7.88 31.98 8.44
N TYR A 133 -8.43 32.66 7.45
CA TYR A 133 -9.76 33.29 7.53
C TYR A 133 -10.39 33.35 6.15
N SER A 134 -11.71 33.52 6.11
CA SER A 134 -12.46 33.70 4.86
C SER A 134 -12.93 35.15 4.76
N THR A 135 -12.91 35.69 3.55
CA THR A 135 -13.39 37.04 3.23
C THR A 135 -14.70 37.05 2.47
N GLY A 136 -15.20 35.92 2.01
CA GLY A 136 -16.39 35.77 1.20
C GLY A 136 -17.40 34.79 1.79
N ASN A 137 -18.59 34.77 1.18
CA ASN A 137 -19.68 33.85 1.50
C ASN A 137 -19.62 32.56 0.69
N THR A 138 -18.62 32.41 -0.20
CA THR A 138 -18.41 31.25 -1.01
C THR A 138 -17.26 30.40 -0.45
N SER A 139 -17.35 29.07 -0.62
CA SER A 139 -16.31 28.15 -0.13
C SER A 139 -15.16 27.96 -1.11
N THR A 140 -14.85 28.99 -1.93
CA THR A 140 -13.76 28.92 -2.92
C THR A 140 -12.41 29.17 -2.29
N LEU A 141 -11.35 28.64 -2.93
CA LEU A 141 -9.96 28.90 -2.50
C LEU A 141 -9.59 30.38 -2.59
N ALA A 142 -10.23 31.14 -3.48
CA ALA A 142 -9.99 32.57 -3.61
C ALA A 142 -10.42 33.37 -2.38
N ASP A 143 -11.47 32.92 -1.69
CA ASP A 143 -12.01 33.56 -0.49
C ASP A 143 -11.24 33.18 0.79
N MET A 144 -10.44 32.11 0.73
CA MET A 144 -9.61 31.68 1.84
C MET A 144 -8.28 32.44 1.82
N TRP A 145 -7.95 33.05 2.94
CA TRP A 145 -6.73 33.82 3.11
C TRP A 145 -5.91 33.31 4.30
N VAL A 146 -4.60 33.40 4.18
CA VAL A 146 -3.69 33.14 5.29
C VAL A 146 -2.89 34.42 5.56
N LYS A 147 -2.77 34.79 6.83
CA LYS A 147 -2.05 36.00 7.30
C LYS A 147 -1.03 35.61 8.37
N CYS A 148 0.13 36.25 8.31
CA CYS A 148 1.11 36.26 9.39
C CYS A 148 0.78 37.38 10.39
N GLU A 149 0.59 37.04 11.67
CA GLU A 149 0.21 38.01 12.70
C GLU A 149 1.40 38.91 13.13
N LEU A 150 2.65 38.51 12.87
CA LEU A 150 3.81 39.27 13.24
C LEU A 150 4.13 40.36 12.22
N CYS A 151 4.31 40.00 10.94
CA CYS A 151 4.73 40.96 9.90
C CYS A 151 3.57 41.46 9.01
N GLY A 152 2.36 40.93 9.19
CA GLY A 152 1.19 41.33 8.42
C GLY A 152 1.11 40.78 6.99
N ALA A 153 2.11 40.02 6.52
CA ALA A 153 2.05 39.38 5.22
C ALA A 153 0.81 38.53 5.09
N LYS A 154 0.14 38.61 3.92
CA LYS A 154 -1.08 37.84 3.66
C LYS A 154 -1.14 37.36 2.21
N ARG A 155 -1.72 36.19 1.98
CA ARG A 155 -1.94 35.63 0.65
C ARG A 155 -3.23 34.82 0.61
N SER A 156 -4.00 34.97 -0.50
CA SER A 156 -5.12 34.10 -0.79
C SER A 156 -4.66 32.69 -1.11
N MET A 157 -5.52 31.70 -0.87
CA MET A 157 -5.30 30.33 -1.30
C MET A 157 -5.61 30.10 -2.79
N SER A 158 -6.00 31.16 -3.53
CA SER A 158 -6.11 31.10 -4.99
C SER A 158 -4.74 30.69 -5.58
N GLY A 159 -4.76 29.65 -6.42
CA GLY A 159 -3.54 29.09 -7.02
C GLY A 159 -2.69 28.24 -6.08
N ALA A 160 -3.15 27.90 -4.86
CA ALA A 160 -2.42 27.07 -3.91
C ALA A 160 -2.23 25.61 -4.37
N THR A 161 -2.91 25.19 -5.43
CA THR A 161 -2.76 23.87 -6.06
C THR A 161 -2.10 23.95 -7.44
N GLN A 162 -1.63 25.12 -7.87
CA GLN A 162 -0.95 25.31 -9.15
C GLN A 162 0.55 25.18 -8.98
N GLU A 163 1.17 24.30 -9.74
CA GLU A 163 2.61 23.97 -9.63
C GLU A 163 3.52 25.16 -9.92
N ASP A 164 3.12 26.00 -10.87
CA ASP A 164 3.90 27.19 -11.26
C ASP A 164 4.17 28.14 -10.08
N ASN A 165 3.23 28.21 -9.13
CA ASN A 165 3.38 29.00 -7.93
C ASN A 165 4.44 28.44 -6.95
N PHE A 166 4.97 27.23 -7.19
CA PHE A 166 5.95 26.54 -6.34
C PHE A 166 7.25 26.20 -7.10
N SER A 167 7.46 26.79 -8.27
CA SER A 167 8.58 26.47 -9.17
C SER A 167 9.97 26.62 -8.50
N GLU A 168 10.10 27.49 -7.50
CA GLU A 168 11.32 27.71 -6.73
C GLU A 168 11.55 26.68 -5.62
N LEU A 169 10.49 25.97 -5.20
CA LEU A 169 10.60 24.97 -4.15
C LEU A 169 11.08 23.62 -4.68
N ARG A 170 11.89 22.98 -3.86
CA ARG A 170 12.35 21.60 -4.10
C ARG A 170 11.83 20.69 -3.00
N CYS A 171 11.63 19.44 -3.37
CA CYS A 171 11.18 18.42 -2.47
C CYS A 171 12.13 18.23 -1.30
N THR A 172 11.59 18.14 -0.10
CA THR A 172 12.35 17.93 1.15
C THR A 172 12.88 16.51 1.30
N GLY A 173 12.43 15.58 0.45
CA GLY A 173 12.77 14.16 0.56
C GLY A 173 12.12 13.44 1.75
N ARG A 174 11.04 13.99 2.30
CA ARG A 174 10.38 13.44 3.49
C ARG A 174 9.41 12.31 3.15
N HIS A 175 9.42 11.27 3.99
CA HIS A 175 8.44 10.20 4.02
C HIS A 175 7.74 10.20 5.38
N PRO A 176 6.59 10.86 5.58
CA PRO A 176 5.88 10.88 6.87
C PRO A 176 5.57 9.50 7.44
N PHE A 177 5.34 8.53 6.56
CA PHE A 177 5.09 7.13 6.91
C PHE A 177 6.34 6.34 7.35
N ARG A 178 7.53 6.97 7.30
CA ARG A 178 8.82 6.46 7.82
C ARG A 178 9.40 7.43 8.83
N PRO A 179 8.76 7.62 10.00
CA PRO A 179 9.08 8.74 10.91
C PRO A 179 10.50 8.72 11.49
N ARG A 180 11.18 7.57 11.45
CA ARG A 180 12.57 7.44 11.91
C ARG A 180 13.61 7.51 10.81
N SER A 181 13.18 7.59 9.55
CA SER A 181 14.10 7.70 8.42
C SER A 181 14.58 9.14 8.27
N ARG A 182 15.83 9.31 7.83
CA ARG A 182 16.31 10.62 7.38
C ARG A 182 15.64 10.98 6.07
N ASN A 183 15.45 12.28 5.86
CA ASN A 183 14.98 12.78 4.57
C ASN A 183 15.98 12.39 3.46
N GLU A 184 15.44 11.94 2.35
CA GLU A 184 16.24 11.59 1.18
C GLU A 184 16.66 12.85 0.42
N ARG A 185 17.79 12.80 -0.30
CA ARG A 185 18.13 13.87 -1.22
C ARG A 185 17.23 13.79 -2.44
N CYS A 186 16.41 14.81 -2.66
CA CYS A 186 15.50 14.89 -3.79
C CYS A 186 15.58 16.26 -4.48
N GLY A 187 15.92 16.26 -5.78
CA GLY A 187 15.96 17.46 -6.61
C GLY A 187 14.67 17.78 -7.36
N LYS A 188 13.62 16.94 -7.18
CA LYS A 188 12.34 17.11 -7.88
C LYS A 188 11.60 18.34 -7.41
N LYS A 189 10.76 18.90 -8.29
CA LYS A 189 9.82 19.97 -7.92
C LYS A 189 8.79 19.45 -6.92
N VAL A 190 8.26 20.32 -6.12
CA VAL A 190 7.08 20.03 -5.28
C VAL A 190 5.81 20.27 -6.09
N ILE A 191 4.85 19.37 -5.92
CA ILE A 191 3.52 19.44 -6.50
C ILE A 191 2.55 19.65 -5.34
N PRO A 192 1.93 20.83 -5.25
CA PRO A 192 0.91 21.06 -4.24
C PRO A 192 -0.36 20.28 -4.57
N SER A 193 -0.93 19.62 -3.58
CA SER A 193 -2.12 18.80 -3.76
C SER A 193 -3.04 18.90 -2.55
N GLN A 194 -4.29 18.48 -2.74
CA GLN A 194 -5.18 18.20 -1.61
C GLN A 194 -4.94 16.77 -1.13
N ARG A 195 -4.93 16.55 0.20
CA ARG A 195 -4.65 15.25 0.80
C ARG A 195 -5.57 14.11 0.34
N GLY A 196 -6.78 14.43 -0.11
CA GLY A 196 -7.74 13.46 -0.66
C GLY A 196 -7.74 13.37 -2.19
N ALA A 197 -6.80 14.02 -2.88
CA ALA A 197 -6.74 13.95 -4.34
C ALA A 197 -6.20 12.59 -4.80
N SER A 198 -6.68 12.11 -5.95
CA SER A 198 -6.34 10.80 -6.51
C SER A 198 -4.85 10.65 -6.82
N ASN A 199 -4.16 11.74 -7.15
CA ASN A 199 -2.73 11.74 -7.47
C ASN A 199 -1.81 11.62 -6.23
N VAL A 200 -2.38 11.59 -5.02
CA VAL A 200 -1.61 11.47 -3.78
C VAL A 200 -1.16 10.03 -3.54
N TYR A 201 -1.92 9.04 -4.02
CA TYR A 201 -1.60 7.64 -3.80
C TYR A 201 -2.19 6.75 -4.89
N PHE A 202 -1.34 6.10 -5.65
CA PHE A 202 -1.70 5.01 -6.54
C PHE A 202 -1.04 3.73 -6.07
N SER A 203 -1.83 2.72 -5.73
CA SER A 203 -1.30 1.42 -5.31
C SER A 203 -0.64 0.68 -6.47
N VAL A 204 0.54 0.14 -6.23
CA VAL A 204 1.20 -0.81 -7.13
C VAL A 204 1.00 -2.19 -6.56
N SER A 205 0.24 -3.03 -7.25
CA SER A 205 -0.11 -4.38 -6.77
C SER A 205 0.03 -5.42 -7.87
N ARG A 206 0.19 -6.68 -7.46
CA ARG A 206 0.09 -7.85 -8.32
C ARG A 206 -0.90 -8.82 -7.71
N SER A 207 -1.65 -9.53 -8.54
CA SER A 207 -2.57 -10.55 -8.07
C SER A 207 -2.41 -11.86 -8.83
N ALA A 208 -2.66 -12.96 -8.11
CA ALA A 208 -2.70 -14.29 -8.69
C ALA A 208 -3.93 -15.05 -8.22
N ILE A 209 -4.50 -15.81 -9.14
CA ILE A 209 -5.58 -16.77 -8.86
C ILE A 209 -4.94 -18.06 -8.37
N SER A 210 -5.42 -18.59 -7.25
CA SER A 210 -4.95 -19.86 -6.70
C SER A 210 -5.44 -21.01 -7.57
N ILE A 211 -4.53 -21.67 -8.26
CA ILE A 211 -4.81 -22.77 -9.20
C ILE A 211 -4.12 -24.07 -8.75
N PRO A 212 -4.64 -25.26 -9.12
CA PRO A 212 -3.92 -26.52 -8.96
C PRO A 212 -2.61 -26.54 -9.80
N PRO A 213 -1.57 -27.27 -9.40
CA PRO A 213 -1.47 -28.03 -8.14
C PRO A 213 -1.12 -27.18 -6.91
N TRP A 214 -0.84 -25.90 -7.08
CA TRP A 214 -0.33 -24.95 -6.05
C TRP A 214 -1.25 -24.75 -4.84
N VAL A 215 -2.51 -25.15 -4.97
CA VAL A 215 -3.49 -25.17 -3.86
C VAL A 215 -3.55 -26.49 -3.12
N ASN A 216 -2.71 -27.47 -3.49
CA ASN A 216 -2.62 -28.77 -2.81
C ASN A 216 -2.02 -28.57 -1.41
N PRO A 217 -2.49 -29.30 -0.37
CA PRO A 217 -1.93 -29.25 0.97
C PRO A 217 -0.41 -29.43 1.04
N LEU A 218 0.16 -30.29 0.19
CA LEU A 218 1.61 -30.48 0.12
C LEU A 218 2.35 -29.21 -0.25
N TYR A 219 1.90 -28.48 -1.29
CA TYR A 219 2.56 -27.23 -1.71
C TYR A 219 2.45 -26.15 -0.64
N ASN A 220 1.30 -26.06 0.04
CA ASN A 220 1.15 -25.13 1.18
C ASN A 220 2.12 -25.48 2.32
N LEU A 221 2.30 -26.77 2.61
CA LEU A 221 3.21 -27.23 3.65
C LEU A 221 4.69 -26.98 3.26
N VAL A 222 5.04 -27.15 1.99
CA VAL A 222 6.38 -26.79 1.47
C VAL A 222 6.63 -25.28 1.66
N ASP A 223 5.65 -24.43 1.30
CA ASP A 223 5.78 -22.98 1.47
C ASP A 223 5.86 -22.56 2.96
N GLU A 224 5.14 -23.27 3.83
CA GLU A 224 5.17 -23.00 5.28
C GLU A 224 6.57 -23.24 5.87
N HIS A 225 7.22 -24.32 5.44
CA HIS A 225 8.53 -24.76 5.93
C HIS A 225 9.70 -24.40 4.99
N LEU A 226 9.47 -23.61 3.95
CA LEU A 226 10.50 -23.33 2.94
C LEU A 226 11.77 -22.76 3.54
N HIS A 227 11.64 -21.80 4.45
CA HIS A 227 12.79 -21.21 5.12
C HIS A 227 13.61 -22.23 5.92
N ASP A 228 12.96 -23.14 6.65
CA ASP A 228 13.62 -24.21 7.39
C ASP A 228 14.32 -25.20 6.43
N ILE A 229 13.67 -25.53 5.31
CA ILE A 229 14.23 -26.39 4.27
C ILE A 229 15.49 -25.77 3.66
N GLU A 230 15.44 -24.48 3.32
CA GLU A 230 16.59 -23.76 2.76
C GLU A 230 17.75 -23.69 3.76
N LEU A 231 17.50 -23.36 5.03
CA LEU A 231 18.52 -23.36 6.07
C LEU A 231 19.18 -24.73 6.27
N LEU A 232 18.36 -25.79 6.31
CA LEU A 232 18.86 -27.16 6.45
C LEU A 232 19.64 -27.60 5.22
N LYS A 233 19.19 -27.23 4.02
CA LYS A 233 19.91 -27.49 2.76
C LYS A 233 21.26 -26.78 2.72
N ASP A 234 21.31 -25.53 3.15
CA ASP A 234 22.57 -24.76 3.20
C ASP A 234 23.57 -25.35 4.21
N ALA A 235 23.06 -25.81 5.35
CA ALA A 235 23.89 -26.39 6.42
C ALA A 235 24.35 -27.82 6.13
N MET A 236 23.51 -28.66 5.54
CA MET A 236 23.69 -30.12 5.45
C MET A 236 23.46 -30.66 4.03
N ARG A 237 23.30 -29.83 3.03
CA ARG A 237 23.03 -30.21 1.62
C ARG A 237 21.81 -31.16 1.51
N ASP A 238 21.98 -32.30 0.77
CA ASP A 238 20.90 -33.26 0.54
C ASP A 238 20.43 -33.97 1.82
N ASP A 239 21.31 -34.14 2.80
CA ASP A 239 20.96 -34.68 4.11
C ASP A 239 20.02 -33.74 4.86
N GLY A 240 20.16 -32.41 4.70
CA GLY A 240 19.29 -31.40 5.25
C GLY A 240 17.89 -31.47 4.63
N VAL A 241 17.79 -31.66 3.31
CA VAL A 241 16.50 -31.84 2.61
C VAL A 241 15.82 -33.15 3.08
N THR A 242 16.59 -34.21 3.26
CA THR A 242 16.11 -35.49 3.77
C THR A 242 15.60 -35.38 5.21
N PHE A 243 16.32 -34.63 6.05
CA PHE A 243 15.90 -34.37 7.41
C PHE A 243 14.57 -33.56 7.45
N ALA A 244 14.47 -32.53 6.63
CA ALA A 244 13.23 -31.74 6.51
C ALA A 244 12.04 -32.58 6.05
N TYR A 245 12.25 -33.43 5.04
CA TYR A 245 11.22 -34.37 4.58
C TYR A 245 10.74 -35.29 5.72
N ASN A 246 11.65 -35.96 6.42
CA ASN A 246 11.30 -36.86 7.50
C ASN A 246 10.59 -36.15 8.67
N LYS A 247 10.94 -34.91 8.93
CA LYS A 247 10.39 -34.13 10.05
C LYS A 247 8.99 -33.58 9.77
N TYR A 248 8.72 -33.12 8.55
CA TYR A 248 7.53 -32.34 8.25
C TYR A 248 6.55 -33.01 7.27
N PHE A 249 7.04 -33.97 6.45
CA PHE A 249 6.25 -34.46 5.30
C PHE A 249 6.03 -35.96 5.28
N ALA A 250 6.94 -36.77 5.80
CA ALA A 250 6.95 -38.23 5.66
C ALA A 250 5.68 -38.93 6.21
N GLU A 251 4.98 -38.31 7.13
CA GLU A 251 3.73 -38.88 7.70
C GLU A 251 2.58 -38.91 6.67
N ASN A 252 2.52 -37.89 5.78
CA ASN A 252 1.37 -37.69 4.91
C ASN A 252 1.68 -37.74 3.41
N PHE A 253 2.96 -37.68 2.99
CA PHE A 253 3.36 -37.56 1.61
C PHE A 253 4.57 -38.44 1.31
N THR A 254 4.65 -38.96 0.09
CA THR A 254 5.82 -39.68 -0.36
C THR A 254 7.00 -38.77 -0.66
N ARG A 255 8.21 -39.32 -0.62
CA ARG A 255 9.43 -38.57 -0.96
C ARG A 255 9.37 -38.01 -2.39
N ALA A 256 8.86 -38.77 -3.35
CA ALA A 256 8.76 -38.32 -4.74
C ALA A 256 7.82 -37.11 -4.90
N GLU A 257 6.66 -37.13 -4.25
CA GLU A 257 5.74 -35.99 -4.24
C GLU A 257 6.36 -34.74 -3.63
N PHE A 258 7.07 -34.90 -2.50
CA PHE A 258 7.78 -33.80 -1.86
C PHE A 258 8.89 -33.21 -2.75
N ASP A 259 9.73 -34.07 -3.36
CA ASP A 259 10.83 -33.64 -4.24
C ASP A 259 10.28 -32.89 -5.48
N GLU A 260 9.18 -33.36 -6.05
CA GLU A 260 8.50 -32.65 -7.15
C GLU A 260 7.94 -31.29 -6.71
N ALA A 261 7.26 -31.24 -5.57
CA ALA A 261 6.71 -29.98 -5.05
C ALA A 261 7.81 -28.98 -4.70
N LEU A 262 8.88 -29.43 -4.07
CA LEU A 262 10.03 -28.60 -3.75
C LEU A 262 10.76 -28.10 -5.01
N THR A 263 10.96 -28.95 -6.01
CA THR A 263 11.57 -28.56 -7.28
C THR A 263 10.75 -27.48 -7.99
N ARG A 264 9.44 -27.68 -8.07
CA ARG A 264 8.54 -26.67 -8.65
C ARG A 264 8.55 -25.35 -7.85
N ARG A 265 8.60 -25.43 -6.51
CA ARG A 265 8.64 -24.25 -5.66
C ARG A 265 9.93 -23.46 -5.80
N LEU A 266 11.04 -24.14 -5.97
CA LEU A 266 12.35 -23.54 -6.17
C LEU A 266 12.61 -23.08 -7.61
N SER A 267 11.74 -23.43 -8.57
CA SER A 267 11.84 -22.89 -9.93
C SER A 267 11.59 -21.38 -9.92
N ASN A 268 12.52 -20.63 -10.53
CA ASN A 268 12.43 -19.19 -10.61
C ASN A 268 11.37 -18.77 -11.61
N ILE A 269 10.33 -18.09 -11.15
CA ILE A 269 9.40 -17.34 -12.00
C ILE A 269 9.99 -15.94 -12.15
N THR A 270 10.40 -15.58 -13.36
CA THR A 270 11.10 -14.31 -13.61
C THR A 270 10.20 -13.23 -14.16
N GLU A 271 9.09 -13.61 -14.79
CA GLU A 271 8.16 -12.67 -15.42
C GLU A 271 6.72 -12.90 -14.93
N PHE A 272 6.00 -11.80 -14.68
CA PHE A 272 4.61 -11.88 -14.21
C PHE A 272 3.68 -12.54 -15.23
N LYS A 273 3.98 -12.40 -16.52
CA LYS A 273 3.21 -13.04 -17.59
C LYS A 273 3.22 -14.58 -17.49
N GLU A 274 4.27 -15.19 -16.92
CA GLU A 274 4.31 -16.64 -16.70
C GLU A 274 3.21 -17.08 -15.71
N ILE A 275 2.98 -16.31 -14.64
CA ILE A 275 1.90 -16.58 -13.68
C ILE A 275 0.54 -16.50 -14.39
N LYS A 276 0.36 -15.49 -15.25
CA LYS A 276 -0.90 -15.31 -16.00
C LYS A 276 -1.12 -16.39 -17.03
N GLN A 277 -0.06 -16.88 -17.65
CA GLN A 277 -0.13 -18.03 -18.56
C GLN A 277 -0.55 -19.31 -17.81
N MET A 278 0.04 -19.56 -16.63
CA MET A 278 -0.36 -20.71 -15.79
C MET A 278 -1.84 -20.65 -15.39
N GLU A 279 -2.35 -19.45 -15.07
CA GLU A 279 -3.77 -19.23 -14.74
C GLU A 279 -4.66 -19.51 -15.96
N TYR A 280 -4.28 -18.99 -17.12
CA TYR A 280 -4.97 -19.24 -18.39
C TYR A 280 -5.04 -20.73 -18.69
N ASP A 281 -3.91 -21.45 -18.58
CA ASP A 281 -3.85 -22.90 -18.86
C ASP A 281 -4.70 -23.69 -17.89
N ALA A 282 -4.67 -23.37 -16.59
CA ALA A 282 -5.50 -24.04 -15.59
C ALA A 282 -7.00 -23.83 -15.81
N ILE A 283 -7.41 -22.65 -16.28
CA ILE A 283 -8.82 -22.36 -16.58
C ILE A 283 -9.24 -23.06 -17.87
N THR A 284 -8.45 -22.95 -18.92
CA THR A 284 -8.80 -23.49 -20.25
C THR A 284 -8.70 -25.01 -20.33
N HIS A 285 -7.82 -25.62 -19.54
CA HIS A 285 -7.61 -27.07 -19.44
C HIS A 285 -8.12 -27.65 -18.11
N HIS A 286 -9.17 -27.05 -17.52
CA HIS A 286 -9.69 -27.41 -16.20
C HIS A 286 -10.14 -28.88 -16.07
N ASN A 287 -10.40 -29.58 -17.20
CA ASN A 287 -10.73 -30.98 -17.24
C ASN A 287 -9.51 -31.91 -17.23
N ASP A 288 -8.30 -31.39 -17.36
CA ASP A 288 -7.08 -32.18 -17.27
C ASP A 288 -6.87 -32.65 -15.81
N PRO A 289 -6.50 -33.92 -15.60
CA PRO A 289 -6.19 -34.45 -14.26
C PRO A 289 -5.18 -33.62 -13.48
N ALA A 290 -4.25 -32.96 -14.17
CA ALA A 290 -3.28 -32.06 -13.55
C ALA A 290 -3.94 -30.87 -12.81
N TYR A 291 -5.10 -30.40 -13.27
CA TYR A 291 -5.85 -29.29 -12.69
C TYR A 291 -7.10 -29.74 -11.90
N ALA A 292 -7.46 -31.04 -11.94
CA ALA A 292 -8.65 -31.54 -11.29
C ALA A 292 -8.54 -31.71 -9.77
N SER A 293 -7.33 -31.63 -9.22
CA SER A 293 -7.05 -31.88 -7.82
C SER A 293 -7.29 -30.65 -6.96
N ASN A 294 -8.22 -30.57 -6.18
CA ASN A 294 -8.57 -29.58 -5.14
C ASN A 294 -9.66 -28.56 -5.50
N LYS A 295 -10.88 -29.07 -5.47
CA LYS A 295 -12.10 -28.26 -5.68
C LYS A 295 -12.42 -27.25 -4.56
N LYS A 296 -11.56 -27.13 -3.52
CA LYS A 296 -11.82 -26.20 -2.40
C LYS A 296 -11.59 -24.74 -2.77
N HIS A 297 -10.52 -24.46 -3.50
CA HIS A 297 -10.09 -23.09 -3.83
C HIS A 297 -10.20 -22.76 -5.31
N PHE A 298 -10.39 -23.75 -6.17
CA PHE A 298 -10.56 -23.57 -7.60
C PHE A 298 -11.53 -24.62 -8.15
N LYS A 299 -12.61 -24.17 -8.80
CA LYS A 299 -13.55 -25.04 -9.52
C LYS A 299 -14.03 -24.30 -10.76
N ALA A 300 -13.61 -24.80 -11.93
CA ALA A 300 -13.99 -24.30 -13.23
C ALA A 300 -14.84 -25.35 -13.96
N GLU A 301 -15.87 -24.90 -14.66
CA GLU A 301 -16.78 -25.71 -15.44
C GLU A 301 -17.14 -24.98 -16.74
N GLU A 302 -17.15 -25.70 -17.87
CA GLU A 302 -17.61 -25.12 -19.12
C GLU A 302 -19.10 -24.84 -19.06
N ASP A 303 -19.52 -23.65 -19.48
CA ASP A 303 -20.92 -23.27 -19.50
C ASP A 303 -21.41 -23.12 -20.95
N SER A 304 -22.73 -23.15 -21.14
CA SER A 304 -23.33 -22.99 -22.44
C SER A 304 -23.20 -21.57 -22.97
N LEU A 305 -22.63 -21.44 -24.17
CA LEU A 305 -22.51 -20.14 -24.82
C LEU A 305 -23.81 -19.82 -25.58
N PRO A 306 -24.56 -18.77 -25.24
CA PRO A 306 -25.72 -18.33 -25.98
C PRO A 306 -25.41 -18.08 -27.46
N ALA A 307 -26.35 -18.44 -28.34
CA ALA A 307 -26.14 -18.38 -29.80
C ALA A 307 -25.67 -17.00 -30.29
N TYR A 308 -26.20 -15.94 -29.74
CA TYR A 308 -25.83 -14.55 -30.11
C TYR A 308 -24.42 -14.13 -29.70
N LEU A 309 -23.79 -14.84 -28.75
CA LEU A 309 -22.43 -14.61 -28.30
C LEU A 309 -21.38 -15.46 -29.03
N LYS A 310 -21.79 -16.52 -29.73
CA LYS A 310 -20.87 -17.43 -30.45
C LYS A 310 -20.06 -16.74 -31.55
N HIS A 311 -20.49 -15.57 -32.00
CA HIS A 311 -19.75 -14.78 -32.97
C HIS A 311 -18.53 -14.06 -32.34
N TYR A 312 -18.61 -13.76 -31.06
CA TYR A 312 -17.58 -13.02 -30.33
C TYR A 312 -16.69 -13.91 -29.47
N PHE A 313 -17.22 -15.00 -28.94
CA PHE A 313 -16.54 -15.89 -28.01
C PHE A 313 -16.59 -17.33 -28.46
N SER A 314 -15.50 -18.05 -28.26
CA SER A 314 -15.42 -19.49 -28.57
C SER A 314 -15.88 -20.37 -27.40
N ARG A 315 -15.63 -19.95 -26.16
CA ARG A 315 -15.94 -20.70 -24.95
C ARG A 315 -16.29 -19.75 -23.82
N VAL A 316 -17.11 -20.24 -22.87
CA VAL A 316 -17.37 -19.60 -21.59
C VAL A 316 -17.11 -20.60 -20.48
N ILE A 317 -16.28 -20.24 -19.53
CA ILE A 317 -15.92 -21.08 -18.39
C ILE A 317 -16.40 -20.38 -17.12
N ARG A 318 -17.31 -21.03 -16.41
CA ARG A 318 -17.80 -20.56 -15.13
C ARG A 318 -16.87 -21.05 -14.03
N ILE A 319 -16.39 -20.13 -13.20
CA ILE A 319 -15.54 -20.44 -12.06
C ILE A 319 -16.39 -20.24 -10.80
N THR A 320 -16.79 -21.34 -10.18
CA THR A 320 -17.69 -21.35 -9.01
C THR A 320 -16.97 -21.29 -7.68
N ARG A 321 -15.67 -21.49 -7.69
CA ARG A 321 -14.77 -21.27 -6.56
C ARG A 321 -13.48 -20.66 -7.06
N LEU A 322 -13.17 -19.50 -6.55
CA LEU A 322 -11.98 -18.73 -6.89
C LEU A 322 -11.38 -18.15 -5.61
N ARG A 323 -10.09 -18.30 -5.45
CA ARG A 323 -9.31 -17.59 -4.46
C ARG A 323 -8.30 -16.72 -5.21
N GLU A 324 -8.33 -15.42 -4.97
CA GLU A 324 -7.33 -14.47 -5.47
C GLU A 324 -6.49 -13.96 -4.31
N VAL A 325 -5.18 -13.91 -4.51
CA VAL A 325 -4.24 -13.24 -3.62
C VAL A 325 -3.75 -11.97 -4.30
N LYS A 326 -4.04 -10.82 -3.71
CA LYS A 326 -3.62 -9.51 -4.21
C LYS A 326 -2.58 -8.91 -3.27
N VAL A 327 -1.37 -8.75 -3.77
CA VAL A 327 -0.19 -8.28 -3.01
C VAL A 327 0.06 -6.82 -3.30
N LEU A 328 0.26 -6.02 -2.26
CA LEU A 328 0.66 -4.63 -2.37
C LEU A 328 2.19 -4.54 -2.36
N LEU A 329 2.77 -4.12 -3.48
CA LEU A 329 4.22 -3.96 -3.66
C LEU A 329 4.72 -2.61 -3.14
N GLY A 330 3.91 -1.58 -3.38
CA GLY A 330 4.27 -0.20 -3.12
C GLY A 330 3.22 0.76 -3.65
N PHE A 331 3.66 1.97 -3.92
CA PHE A 331 2.80 3.00 -4.48
C PHE A 331 3.60 4.01 -5.30
N THR A 332 2.90 4.72 -6.18
CA THR A 332 3.39 5.93 -6.84
C THR A 332 2.60 7.14 -6.37
N ARG A 333 3.11 8.33 -6.65
CA ARG A 333 2.41 9.62 -6.51
C ARG A 333 2.55 10.38 -7.82
N VAL A 334 1.66 11.35 -8.03
CA VAL A 334 1.57 12.19 -9.23
C VAL A 334 1.01 11.42 -10.40
N ASP A 335 1.71 10.40 -10.87
CA ASP A 335 1.32 9.59 -12.02
C ASP A 335 0.90 8.19 -11.61
N ALA A 336 -0.15 7.68 -12.25
CA ALA A 336 -0.58 6.30 -12.07
C ALA A 336 0.49 5.34 -12.58
N PRO A 337 0.66 4.18 -11.92
CA PRO A 337 1.57 3.15 -12.40
C PRO A 337 1.08 2.55 -13.72
N ASP A 338 2.02 2.16 -14.57
CA ASP A 338 1.71 1.35 -15.75
C ASP A 338 1.37 -0.10 -15.30
N PRO A 339 0.15 -0.60 -15.55
CA PRO A 339 -0.26 -1.92 -15.11
C PRO A 339 0.56 -3.05 -15.75
N ASP A 340 1.10 -2.83 -16.96
CA ASP A 340 1.79 -3.83 -17.75
C ASP A 340 3.31 -3.83 -17.54
N ALA A 341 3.86 -2.81 -16.87
CA ALA A 341 5.29 -2.74 -16.62
C ALA A 341 5.71 -3.64 -15.44
N ASP A 342 6.67 -4.53 -15.67
CA ASP A 342 7.27 -5.36 -14.61
C ASP A 342 8.11 -4.52 -13.65
N VAL A 343 8.85 -3.55 -14.17
CA VAL A 343 9.64 -2.60 -13.39
C VAL A 343 9.15 -1.20 -13.68
N GLN A 344 8.76 -0.49 -12.63
CA GLN A 344 8.25 0.86 -12.75
C GLN A 344 9.22 1.86 -12.12
N ALA A 345 9.47 2.95 -12.80
CA ALA A 345 10.13 4.11 -12.23
C ALA A 345 9.25 4.75 -11.14
N ASN A 346 9.89 5.41 -10.17
CA ASN A 346 9.22 6.22 -9.13
C ASN A 346 8.32 5.46 -8.15
N VAL A 347 8.39 4.12 -8.12
CA VAL A 347 7.67 3.32 -7.11
C VAL A 347 8.37 3.38 -5.77
N VAL A 348 7.61 3.70 -4.74
CA VAL A 348 8.03 3.55 -3.34
C VAL A 348 7.69 2.13 -2.90
N TYR A 349 8.67 1.24 -2.97
CA TYR A 349 8.51 -0.15 -2.55
C TYR A 349 8.45 -0.28 -1.03
N LEU A 350 7.55 -1.13 -0.53
CA LEU A 350 7.33 -1.35 0.90
C LEU A 350 8.44 -2.20 1.54
N ASN A 351 9.05 -3.09 0.78
CA ASN A 351 10.04 -4.06 1.30
C ASN A 351 11.49 -3.57 1.20
N LYS A 352 11.73 -2.33 0.78
CA LYS A 352 13.09 -1.82 0.58
C LYS A 352 13.84 -1.68 1.91
N GLY A 353 14.89 -2.50 2.10
CA GLY A 353 15.74 -2.45 3.30
C GLY A 353 15.20 -3.23 4.51
N ASN A 354 14.18 -4.07 4.33
CA ASN A 354 13.72 -4.98 5.35
C ASN A 354 14.54 -6.27 5.34
N SER A 355 14.94 -6.74 6.52
CA SER A 355 15.58 -8.06 6.71
C SER A 355 14.57 -9.21 6.55
N GLU A 356 13.29 -8.94 6.81
CA GLU A 356 12.22 -9.91 6.65
C GLU A 356 11.59 -9.76 5.26
N LYS A 357 11.59 -10.85 4.51
CA LYS A 357 11.08 -10.91 3.14
C LYS A 357 9.58 -11.20 3.12
N TRP A 358 8.75 -10.20 3.39
CA TRP A 358 7.30 -10.33 3.28
C TRP A 358 6.65 -9.07 2.72
N LEU A 359 5.42 -9.20 2.23
CA LEU A 359 4.60 -8.09 1.74
C LEU A 359 3.16 -8.20 2.25
N PRO A 360 2.45 -7.07 2.41
CA PRO A 360 1.05 -7.09 2.75
C PRO A 360 0.21 -7.56 1.55
N ALA A 361 -0.78 -8.39 1.85
CA ALA A 361 -1.70 -8.91 0.84
C ALA A 361 -3.13 -8.97 1.36
N ALA A 362 -4.06 -9.10 0.43
CA ALA A 362 -5.45 -9.44 0.69
C ALA A 362 -5.78 -10.77 0.01
N GLU A 363 -6.58 -11.58 0.67
CA GLU A 363 -7.16 -12.81 0.13
C GLU A 363 -8.64 -12.56 -0.12
N VAL A 364 -9.08 -12.81 -1.34
CA VAL A 364 -10.48 -12.68 -1.75
C VAL A 364 -10.94 -14.03 -2.26
N ASN A 365 -12.09 -14.50 -1.74
CA ASN A 365 -12.76 -15.70 -2.23
C ASN A 365 -14.05 -15.29 -2.93
N GLY A 366 -14.34 -15.90 -4.07
CA GLY A 366 -15.49 -15.55 -4.87
C GLY A 366 -15.76 -16.54 -6.00
N GLU A 367 -16.54 -16.07 -6.94
CA GLU A 367 -16.86 -16.75 -8.19
C GLU A 367 -16.71 -15.77 -9.36
N GLY A 368 -16.61 -16.28 -10.58
CA GLY A 368 -16.40 -15.45 -11.76
C GLY A 368 -16.68 -16.19 -13.06
N VAL A 369 -16.58 -15.44 -14.15
CA VAL A 369 -16.67 -15.94 -15.51
C VAL A 369 -15.40 -15.58 -16.24
N PHE A 370 -14.82 -16.55 -16.93
CA PHE A 370 -13.72 -16.37 -17.85
C PHE A 370 -14.26 -16.52 -19.29
N ILE A 371 -13.95 -15.53 -20.12
CA ILE A 371 -14.47 -15.42 -21.48
C ILE A 371 -13.31 -15.39 -22.45
#